data_ae6f90e536fbc3a6b212f31fb6891c18
#
_entry.id   ae6f90e536fbc3a6b212f31fb6891c18
#
_cell.length_a   1.000
_cell.length_b   1.000
_cell.length_c   1.000
_cell.angle_alpha   90.00
_cell.angle_beta   90.00
_cell.angle_gamma   90.00
#
_symmetry.space_group_name_H-M   'P 1'
#
loop_
_entity.id
_entity.type
_entity.pdbx_description
1 polymer ?
#
loop_
_entity_poly.entity_id
_entity_poly.type
_entity_poly.pdbx_seq_one_letter_code
_entity_poly.pdbx_strand_id
1 'polypeptide(L)'
;MRIAAFQFDVRRGDVPGNLEQVEGALRQAADQGVELLLLPEMWSTSFLAVEELEGALHSSDQALERVRRLSKDLGLALAGSSYARNPEGLPHNTMRLFEGGELVFSYHKVHLFSPTGEHKAFSRGVEPPKSVSWRGWRLSAGICYDLRFPALWRPAFVDEAELILVSAQWPVMRIAHWDTLLRGRAVEHQAFFLGANRTGIELMGRQQKELLFPGHSMLVSPHGEVLAQAGSEPELLVAEIDPEAMQELRRTLPVRKDEALGQGAAGAKGPA
;
A
#
# COMPACT_ATOMS: atom_id res chain seq x y z
N MET A 1 13.50 -8.61 10.28
CA MET A 1 13.07 -8.67 8.86
C MET A 1 13.43 -7.35 8.18
N ARG A 2 14.06 -7.41 7.01
CA ARG A 2 14.43 -6.23 6.23
C ARG A 2 13.42 -6.00 5.11
N ILE A 3 12.77 -4.84 5.09
CA ILE A 3 11.72 -4.47 4.14
C ILE A 3 12.06 -3.15 3.45
N ALA A 4 11.49 -2.91 2.28
CA ALA A 4 11.72 -1.68 1.54
C ALA A 4 10.45 -1.11 0.90
N ALA A 5 10.43 0.21 0.74
CA ALA A 5 9.53 0.92 -0.14
C ALA A 5 10.34 1.58 -1.26
N PHE A 6 9.94 1.40 -2.50
CA PHE A 6 10.54 2.10 -3.62
C PHE A 6 9.64 3.25 -4.03
N GLN A 7 10.11 4.48 -3.89
CA GLN A 7 9.47 5.66 -4.46
C GLN A 7 10.18 6.11 -5.72
N PHE A 8 9.42 6.44 -6.75
CA PHE A 8 9.93 6.89 -8.03
C PHE A 8 8.89 7.73 -8.78
N ASP A 9 9.32 8.41 -9.83
CA ASP A 9 8.42 9.11 -10.73
C ASP A 9 7.66 8.11 -11.60
N VAL A 10 6.43 7.78 -11.19
CA VAL A 10 5.53 6.90 -11.95
C VAL A 10 5.00 7.70 -13.15
N ARG A 11 5.63 7.54 -14.30
CA ARG A 11 5.27 8.26 -15.52
C ARG A 11 3.97 7.72 -16.09
N ARG A 12 3.03 8.65 -16.31
CA ARG A 12 1.71 8.33 -16.85
C ARG A 12 1.81 7.71 -18.24
N GLY A 13 1.31 6.46 -18.38
CA GLY A 13 1.28 5.71 -19.65
C GLY A 13 2.63 5.15 -20.12
N ASP A 14 3.75 5.49 -19.48
CA ASP A 14 5.08 4.98 -19.82
C ASP A 14 5.37 3.65 -19.14
N VAL A 15 4.65 2.59 -19.53
CA VAL A 15 4.84 1.26 -18.93
C VAL A 15 6.27 0.75 -19.05
N PRO A 16 6.97 0.87 -20.20
CA PRO A 16 8.36 0.41 -20.31
C PRO A 16 9.31 1.15 -19.37
N GLY A 17 9.23 2.48 -19.29
CA GLY A 17 10.08 3.27 -18.42
C GLY A 17 9.83 3.02 -16.94
N ASN A 18 8.56 2.84 -16.54
CA ASN A 18 8.21 2.47 -15.18
C ASN A 18 8.71 1.06 -14.83
N LEU A 19 8.57 0.11 -15.74
CA LEU A 19 9.07 -1.26 -15.59
C LEU A 19 10.58 -1.30 -15.38
N GLU A 20 11.34 -0.56 -16.19
CA GLU A 20 12.82 -0.48 -16.08
C GLU A 20 13.25 0.00 -14.69
N GLN A 21 12.60 1.04 -14.15
CA GLN A 21 12.88 1.55 -12.80
C GLN A 21 12.58 0.50 -11.73
N VAL A 22 11.45 -0.20 -11.83
CA VAL A 22 11.08 -1.24 -10.86
C VAL A 22 11.99 -2.45 -10.94
N GLU A 23 12.42 -2.87 -12.15
CA GLU A 23 13.42 -3.95 -12.29
C GLU A 23 14.77 -3.56 -11.66
N GLY A 24 15.21 -2.33 -11.82
CA GLY A 24 16.40 -1.79 -11.16
C GLY A 24 16.28 -1.84 -9.63
N ALA A 25 15.14 -1.37 -9.10
CA ALA A 25 14.86 -1.39 -7.66
C ALA A 25 14.79 -2.81 -7.09
N LEU A 26 14.21 -3.77 -7.81
CA LEU A 26 14.17 -5.18 -7.39
C LEU A 26 15.58 -5.76 -7.24
N ARG A 27 16.48 -5.52 -8.20
CA ARG A 27 17.87 -5.97 -8.10
C ARG A 27 18.60 -5.31 -6.94
N GLN A 28 18.46 -3.98 -6.81
CA GLN A 28 19.07 -3.24 -5.70
C GLN A 28 18.55 -3.73 -4.33
N ALA A 29 17.26 -4.01 -4.21
CA ALA A 29 16.66 -4.56 -3.01
C ALA A 29 17.22 -5.95 -2.66
N ALA A 30 17.35 -6.82 -3.66
CA ALA A 30 17.94 -8.14 -3.48
C ALA A 30 19.40 -8.07 -3.02
N ASP A 31 20.21 -7.19 -3.64
CA ASP A 31 21.62 -6.96 -3.27
C ASP A 31 21.77 -6.47 -1.82
N GLN A 32 20.74 -5.78 -1.29
CA GLN A 32 20.68 -5.29 0.09
C GLN A 32 20.01 -6.30 1.05
N GLY A 33 19.65 -7.49 0.59
CA GLY A 33 19.01 -8.52 1.43
C GLY A 33 17.60 -8.17 1.87
N VAL A 34 16.87 -7.38 1.09
CA VAL A 34 15.46 -7.05 1.32
C VAL A 34 14.60 -8.27 1.10
N GLU A 35 13.69 -8.52 2.03
CA GLU A 35 12.76 -9.65 1.98
C GLU A 35 11.41 -9.29 1.35
N LEU A 36 10.99 -8.01 1.41
CA LEU A 36 9.77 -7.49 0.82
C LEU A 36 10.00 -6.10 0.25
N LEU A 37 9.64 -5.90 -1.02
CA LEU A 37 9.62 -4.59 -1.69
C LEU A 37 8.18 -4.14 -1.91
N LEU A 38 7.84 -2.93 -1.44
CA LEU A 38 6.57 -2.26 -1.68
C LEU A 38 6.71 -1.20 -2.77
N LEU A 39 5.86 -1.27 -3.80
CA LEU A 39 5.76 -0.29 -4.88
C LEU A 39 4.61 0.69 -4.65
N PRO A 40 4.66 1.90 -5.26
CA PRO A 40 3.57 2.88 -5.22
C PRO A 40 2.27 2.38 -5.86
N GLU A 41 1.22 3.17 -5.70
CA GLU A 41 -0.07 2.94 -6.34
C GLU A 41 0.04 3.07 -7.86
N MET A 42 -0.62 2.15 -8.60
CA MET A 42 -0.65 2.12 -10.06
C MET A 42 0.74 2.26 -10.69
N TRP A 43 1.73 1.57 -10.10
CA TRP A 43 3.16 1.72 -10.37
C TRP A 43 3.54 1.58 -11.85
N SER A 44 2.78 0.81 -12.64
CA SER A 44 3.12 0.54 -14.05
C SER A 44 2.65 1.62 -15.02
N THR A 45 1.58 2.37 -14.68
CA THR A 45 0.87 3.23 -15.64
C THR A 45 0.52 4.61 -15.13
N SER A 46 0.52 4.85 -13.81
CA SER A 46 -0.27 5.91 -13.18
C SER A 46 -1.77 5.80 -13.55
N PHE A 47 -2.57 6.86 -13.33
CA PHE A 47 -4.00 6.86 -13.62
C PHE A 47 -4.28 7.30 -15.05
N LEU A 48 -4.89 6.42 -15.85
CA LEU A 48 -5.26 6.65 -17.23
C LEU A 48 -6.74 6.98 -17.37
N ALA A 49 -7.10 7.73 -18.42
CA ALA A 49 -8.48 7.91 -18.80
C ALA A 49 -9.05 6.59 -19.39
N VAL A 50 -10.37 6.44 -19.36
CA VAL A 50 -11.04 5.21 -19.83
C VAL A 50 -10.66 4.85 -21.25
N GLU A 51 -10.52 5.86 -22.12
CA GLU A 51 -10.18 5.72 -23.54
C GLU A 51 -8.75 5.19 -23.75
N GLU A 52 -7.87 5.35 -22.77
CA GLU A 52 -6.47 4.90 -22.81
C GLU A 52 -6.28 3.48 -22.20
N LEU A 53 -7.29 2.99 -21.48
CA LEU A 53 -7.17 1.78 -20.66
C LEU A 53 -6.94 0.52 -21.48
N GLU A 54 -7.63 0.33 -22.61
CA GLU A 54 -7.59 -0.94 -23.34
C GLU A 54 -6.17 -1.29 -23.81
N GLY A 55 -5.46 -0.31 -24.37
CA GLY A 55 -4.06 -0.49 -24.79
C GLY A 55 -3.11 -0.68 -23.61
N ALA A 56 -3.35 0.03 -22.52
CA ALA A 56 -2.49 0.00 -21.33
C ALA A 56 -2.68 -1.26 -20.46
N LEU A 57 -3.88 -1.85 -20.42
CA LEU A 57 -4.16 -3.05 -19.63
C LEU A 57 -3.25 -4.21 -20.02
N HIS A 58 -3.08 -4.46 -21.33
CA HIS A 58 -2.23 -5.55 -21.81
C HIS A 58 -0.75 -5.32 -21.42
N SER A 59 -0.23 -4.12 -21.64
CA SER A 59 1.14 -3.77 -21.30
C SER A 59 1.37 -3.81 -19.78
N SER A 60 0.40 -3.37 -18.99
CA SER A 60 0.44 -3.43 -17.53
C SER A 60 0.45 -4.88 -17.01
N ASP A 61 -0.36 -5.78 -17.62
CA ASP A 61 -0.36 -7.21 -17.29
C ASP A 61 1.00 -7.85 -17.61
N GLN A 62 1.61 -7.51 -18.75
CA GLN A 62 2.95 -7.99 -19.12
C GLN A 62 4.03 -7.49 -18.15
N ALA A 63 3.98 -6.20 -17.78
CA ALA A 63 4.89 -5.63 -16.82
C ALA A 63 4.76 -6.29 -15.43
N LEU A 64 3.52 -6.51 -14.96
CA LEU A 64 3.25 -7.21 -13.71
C LEU A 64 3.83 -8.64 -13.73
N GLU A 65 3.61 -9.38 -14.79
CA GLU A 65 4.15 -10.73 -14.94
C GLU A 65 5.68 -10.72 -14.96
N ARG A 66 6.29 -9.72 -15.60
CA ARG A 66 7.74 -9.56 -15.66
C ARG A 66 8.36 -9.33 -14.28
N VAL A 67 7.81 -8.39 -13.49
CA VAL A 67 8.32 -8.10 -12.13
C VAL A 67 8.03 -9.25 -11.16
N ARG A 68 6.89 -9.96 -11.32
CA ARG A 68 6.55 -11.16 -10.57
C ARG A 68 7.59 -12.27 -10.75
N ARG A 69 8.01 -12.53 -11.99
CA ARG A 69 9.07 -13.50 -12.30
C ARG A 69 10.41 -13.06 -11.74
N LEU A 70 10.77 -11.79 -11.96
CA LEU A 70 12.04 -11.27 -11.46
C LEU A 70 12.12 -11.33 -9.94
N SER A 71 11.05 -10.97 -9.20
CA SER A 71 11.02 -11.07 -7.74
C SER A 71 11.19 -12.50 -7.25
N LYS A 72 10.58 -13.49 -7.94
CA LYS A 72 10.79 -14.91 -7.69
C LYS A 72 12.25 -15.30 -7.86
N ASP A 73 12.87 -14.94 -9.00
CA ASP A 73 14.24 -15.28 -9.34
C ASP A 73 15.25 -14.66 -8.34
N LEU A 74 14.92 -13.49 -7.80
CA LEU A 74 15.70 -12.78 -6.80
C LEU A 74 15.39 -13.21 -5.35
N GLY A 75 14.36 -14.04 -5.12
CA GLY A 75 14.02 -14.57 -3.80
C GLY A 75 13.38 -13.57 -2.84
N LEU A 76 12.82 -12.45 -3.33
CA LEU A 76 12.14 -11.46 -2.50
C LEU A 76 10.64 -11.36 -2.83
N ALA A 77 9.83 -11.01 -1.83
CA ALA A 77 8.42 -10.73 -2.01
C ALA A 77 8.20 -9.36 -2.64
N LEU A 78 7.18 -9.23 -3.48
CA LEU A 78 6.83 -7.99 -4.16
C LEU A 78 5.39 -7.62 -3.87
N ALA A 79 5.17 -6.40 -3.37
CA ALA A 79 3.85 -5.83 -3.16
C ALA A 79 3.69 -4.52 -3.95
N GLY A 80 2.47 -4.20 -4.35
CA GLY A 80 2.15 -2.95 -5.04
C GLY A 80 0.79 -2.98 -5.69
N SER A 81 0.26 -1.82 -6.11
CA SER A 81 -1.02 -1.81 -6.80
C SER A 81 -0.88 -1.55 -8.30
N SER A 82 -1.72 -2.22 -9.06
CA SER A 82 -1.84 -2.10 -10.52
C SER A 82 -3.27 -2.41 -10.97
N TYR A 83 -3.55 -2.28 -12.25
CA TYR A 83 -4.82 -2.68 -12.84
C TYR A 83 -5.11 -4.16 -12.61
N ALA A 84 -6.37 -4.48 -12.34
CA ALA A 84 -6.92 -5.83 -12.47
C ALA A 84 -8.13 -5.81 -13.39
N ARG A 85 -8.17 -6.72 -14.36
CA ARG A 85 -9.33 -6.86 -15.24
C ARG A 85 -10.57 -7.23 -14.43
N ASN A 86 -11.68 -6.65 -14.81
CA ASN A 86 -12.99 -6.98 -14.29
C ASN A 86 -13.89 -7.35 -15.48
N PRO A 87 -14.29 -8.62 -15.61
CA PRO A 87 -15.14 -9.07 -16.72
C PRO A 87 -16.53 -8.39 -16.75
N GLU A 88 -16.97 -7.88 -15.60
CA GLU A 88 -18.33 -7.32 -15.44
C GLU A 88 -18.36 -5.79 -15.52
N GLY A 89 -17.22 -5.12 -15.73
CA GLY A 89 -17.19 -3.66 -15.74
C GLY A 89 -15.79 -3.05 -15.89
N LEU A 90 -15.65 -1.85 -15.34
CA LEU A 90 -14.36 -1.16 -15.31
C LEU A 90 -13.34 -1.95 -14.48
N PRO A 91 -12.04 -1.86 -14.78
CA PRO A 91 -10.99 -2.54 -14.03
C PRO A 91 -10.98 -2.09 -12.57
N HIS A 92 -10.32 -2.87 -11.72
CA HIS A 92 -10.03 -2.49 -10.34
C HIS A 92 -8.61 -1.94 -10.20
N ASN A 93 -8.41 -1.00 -9.27
CA ASN A 93 -7.11 -0.70 -8.70
C ASN A 93 -6.84 -1.76 -7.62
N THR A 94 -5.83 -2.60 -7.83
CA THR A 94 -5.66 -3.83 -7.03
C THR A 94 -4.28 -3.93 -6.43
N MET A 95 -4.23 -3.96 -5.11
CA MET A 95 -3.04 -4.33 -4.35
C MET A 95 -2.81 -5.83 -4.45
N ARG A 96 -1.57 -6.23 -4.70
CA ARG A 96 -1.14 -7.63 -4.73
C ARG A 96 0.15 -7.80 -3.96
N LEU A 97 0.30 -8.97 -3.32
CA LEU A 97 1.56 -9.46 -2.77
C LEU A 97 1.90 -10.78 -3.44
N PHE A 98 3.08 -10.86 -4.00
CA PHE A 98 3.66 -12.08 -4.56
C PHE A 98 4.81 -12.58 -3.68
N GLU A 99 4.87 -13.89 -3.46
CA GLU A 99 5.96 -14.59 -2.80
C GLU A 99 6.34 -15.81 -3.62
N GLY A 100 7.61 -15.96 -3.98
CA GLY A 100 8.07 -17.07 -4.83
C GLY A 100 7.37 -17.13 -6.18
N GLY A 101 6.82 -16.02 -6.64
CA GLY A 101 6.02 -15.90 -7.84
C GLY A 101 4.54 -16.30 -7.69
N GLU A 102 4.08 -16.68 -6.50
CA GLU A 102 2.68 -16.97 -6.22
C GLU A 102 1.96 -15.80 -5.62
N LEU A 103 0.67 -15.64 -5.92
CA LEU A 103 -0.17 -14.59 -5.34
C LEU A 103 -0.59 -14.98 -3.92
N VAL A 104 -0.07 -14.25 -2.92
CA VAL A 104 -0.33 -14.50 -1.49
C VAL A 104 -1.47 -13.64 -0.97
N PHE A 105 -1.59 -12.41 -1.49
CA PHE A 105 -2.61 -11.46 -1.07
C PHE A 105 -3.12 -10.67 -2.26
N SER A 106 -4.43 -10.39 -2.26
CA SER A 106 -5.07 -9.51 -3.24
C SER A 106 -6.19 -8.71 -2.59
N TYR A 107 -6.25 -7.42 -2.92
CA TYR A 107 -7.26 -6.50 -2.41
C TYR A 107 -7.62 -5.46 -3.47
N HIS A 108 -8.91 -5.29 -3.76
CA HIS A 108 -9.41 -4.25 -4.64
C HIS A 108 -9.75 -3.00 -3.83
N LYS A 109 -9.23 -1.84 -4.23
CA LYS A 109 -9.46 -0.55 -3.58
C LYS A 109 -10.95 -0.29 -3.35
N VAL A 110 -11.34 -0.10 -2.10
CA VAL A 110 -12.75 0.15 -1.73
C VAL A 110 -13.10 1.63 -1.85
N HIS A 111 -12.20 2.51 -1.42
CA HIS A 111 -12.46 3.95 -1.45
C HIS A 111 -11.74 4.60 -2.63
N LEU A 112 -12.47 4.74 -3.74
CA LEU A 112 -11.98 5.44 -4.92
C LEU A 112 -11.94 6.94 -4.66
N PHE A 113 -10.89 7.62 -5.16
CA PHE A 113 -10.67 9.04 -4.91
C PHE A 113 -11.60 9.90 -5.77
N SER A 114 -12.74 10.29 -5.21
CA SER A 114 -13.78 11.06 -5.91
C SER A 114 -13.34 12.42 -6.47
N PRO A 115 -12.41 13.18 -5.82
CA PRO A 115 -12.00 14.48 -6.35
C PRO A 115 -11.35 14.44 -7.74
N THR A 116 -10.69 13.34 -8.11
CA THR A 116 -10.14 13.14 -9.47
C THR A 116 -11.08 12.38 -10.40
N GLY A 117 -12.21 11.89 -9.86
CA GLY A 117 -13.16 11.10 -10.64
C GLY A 117 -12.69 9.64 -10.85
N GLU A 118 -11.88 9.07 -9.98
CA GLU A 118 -11.37 7.69 -10.07
C GLU A 118 -12.50 6.67 -10.32
N HIS A 119 -13.68 6.89 -9.75
CA HIS A 119 -14.88 6.05 -9.96
C HIS A 119 -15.40 6.01 -11.40
N LYS A 120 -14.92 6.90 -12.28
CA LYS A 120 -15.27 6.88 -13.71
C LYS A 120 -14.39 5.93 -14.51
N ALA A 121 -13.22 5.58 -13.99
CA ALA A 121 -12.24 4.71 -14.63
C ALA A 121 -12.07 3.35 -13.94
N PHE A 122 -12.56 3.21 -12.70
CA PHE A 122 -12.40 2.01 -11.89
C PHE A 122 -13.68 1.55 -11.24
N SER A 123 -13.86 0.23 -11.14
CA SER A 123 -14.81 -0.41 -10.24
C SER A 123 -14.23 -0.44 -8.83
N ARG A 124 -15.05 -0.12 -7.84
CA ARG A 124 -14.66 -0.21 -6.43
C ARG A 124 -14.62 -1.65 -5.94
N GLY A 125 -13.75 -1.95 -5.01
CA GLY A 125 -13.82 -3.17 -4.21
C GLY A 125 -15.05 -3.15 -3.28
N VAL A 126 -15.48 -4.32 -2.85
CA VAL A 126 -16.65 -4.47 -1.96
C VAL A 126 -16.27 -4.98 -0.57
N GLU A 127 -15.10 -5.60 -0.43
CA GLU A 127 -14.62 -6.16 0.83
C GLU A 127 -13.43 -5.36 1.38
N PRO A 128 -13.36 -5.17 2.71
CA PRO A 128 -12.17 -4.61 3.33
C PRO A 128 -10.98 -5.58 3.17
N PRO A 129 -9.74 -5.09 3.30
CA PRO A 129 -8.57 -5.93 3.21
C PRO A 129 -8.53 -6.94 4.37
N LYS A 130 -8.38 -8.22 4.03
CA LYS A 130 -8.19 -9.30 5.00
C LYS A 130 -6.72 -9.42 5.37
N SER A 131 -6.42 -9.95 6.55
CA SER A 131 -5.05 -10.26 6.92
C SER A 131 -4.68 -11.66 6.45
N VAL A 132 -3.41 -11.82 6.04
CA VAL A 132 -2.83 -13.10 5.63
C VAL A 132 -1.59 -13.42 6.46
N SER A 133 -1.28 -14.71 6.63
CA SER A 133 -0.01 -15.13 7.20
C SER A 133 1.06 -15.12 6.11
N TRP A 134 2.15 -14.39 6.34
CA TRP A 134 3.29 -14.29 5.45
C TRP A 134 4.60 -14.31 6.24
N ARG A 135 5.48 -15.29 6.00
CA ARG A 135 6.78 -15.48 6.68
C ARG A 135 6.72 -15.33 8.22
N GLY A 136 5.65 -15.84 8.84
CA GLY A 136 5.43 -15.72 10.28
C GLY A 136 4.85 -14.39 10.76
N TRP A 137 4.64 -13.43 9.86
CA TRP A 137 3.95 -12.16 10.11
C TRP A 137 2.49 -12.24 9.68
N ARG A 138 1.62 -11.57 10.43
CA ARG A 138 0.26 -11.30 9.99
C ARG A 138 0.25 -9.97 9.23
N LEU A 139 0.06 -10.05 7.91
CA LEU A 139 0.15 -8.92 6.99
C LEU A 139 -1.22 -8.52 6.48
N SER A 140 -1.47 -7.22 6.37
CA SER A 140 -2.59 -6.63 5.63
C SER A 140 -2.10 -5.50 4.73
N ALA A 141 -2.96 -5.00 3.83
CA ALA A 141 -2.56 -3.90 2.96
C ALA A 141 -3.77 -3.08 2.51
N GLY A 142 -3.55 -1.83 2.10
CA GLY A 142 -4.55 -0.96 1.50
C GLY A 142 -3.95 -0.01 0.48
N ILE A 143 -4.79 0.82 -0.13
CA ILE A 143 -4.40 1.69 -1.24
C ILE A 143 -4.79 3.13 -0.96
N CYS A 144 -3.79 4.00 -0.80
CA CYS A 144 -3.87 5.47 -0.86
C CYS A 144 -5.06 6.04 -0.06
N TYR A 145 -6.14 6.40 -0.72
CA TYR A 145 -7.31 7.04 -0.13
C TYR A 145 -7.97 6.21 0.98
N ASP A 146 -7.81 4.88 0.94
CA ASP A 146 -8.27 3.95 1.97
C ASP A 146 -7.72 4.32 3.36
N LEU A 147 -6.53 4.92 3.42
CA LEU A 147 -5.88 5.34 4.66
C LEU A 147 -6.74 6.31 5.50
N ARG A 148 -7.67 7.05 4.85
CA ARG A 148 -8.56 8.01 5.52
C ARG A 148 -9.73 7.38 6.27
N PHE A 149 -10.05 6.12 6.00
CA PHE A 149 -11.29 5.48 6.47
C PHE A 149 -11.01 4.46 7.57
N PRO A 150 -11.18 4.86 8.86
CA PRO A 150 -10.85 3.97 9.99
C PRO A 150 -11.59 2.64 9.94
N ALA A 151 -12.86 2.67 9.58
CA ALA A 151 -13.69 1.45 9.53
C ALA A 151 -13.17 0.39 8.55
N LEU A 152 -12.47 0.79 7.48
CA LEU A 152 -11.87 -0.14 6.53
C LEU A 152 -10.83 -1.05 7.16
N TRP A 153 -10.07 -0.52 8.13
CA TRP A 153 -8.96 -1.19 8.77
C TRP A 153 -9.38 -2.07 9.95
N ARG A 154 -10.69 -2.04 10.29
CA ARG A 154 -11.22 -2.83 11.40
C ARG A 154 -10.89 -4.33 11.32
N PRO A 155 -11.03 -5.02 10.19
CA PRO A 155 -10.62 -6.42 10.08
C PRO A 155 -9.15 -6.64 10.40
N ALA A 156 -8.23 -5.80 9.86
CA ALA A 156 -6.81 -5.88 10.15
C ALA A 156 -6.50 -5.71 11.65
N PHE A 157 -7.24 -4.82 12.33
CA PHE A 157 -7.12 -4.66 13.78
C PHE A 157 -7.58 -5.91 14.53
N VAL A 158 -8.74 -6.46 14.19
CA VAL A 158 -9.31 -7.66 14.84
C VAL A 158 -8.44 -8.89 14.60
N ASP A 159 -7.90 -9.02 13.38
CA ASP A 159 -7.00 -10.09 12.97
C ASP A 159 -5.58 -9.94 13.54
N GLU A 160 -5.33 -8.89 14.32
CA GLU A 160 -4.02 -8.60 14.91
C GLU A 160 -2.89 -8.43 13.86
N ALA A 161 -3.18 -7.80 12.74
CA ALA A 161 -2.16 -7.51 11.74
C ALA A 161 -0.93 -6.84 12.37
N GLU A 162 0.25 -7.28 11.97
CA GLU A 162 1.54 -6.87 12.52
C GLU A 162 2.30 -5.95 11.58
N LEU A 163 2.11 -6.15 10.27
CA LEU A 163 2.66 -5.33 9.20
C LEU A 163 1.53 -4.94 8.24
N ILE A 164 1.38 -3.64 8.00
CA ILE A 164 0.37 -3.11 7.09
C ILE A 164 1.06 -2.29 6.00
N LEU A 165 0.79 -2.65 4.75
CA LEU A 165 1.37 -2.03 3.56
C LEU A 165 0.39 -1.03 2.96
N VAL A 166 0.88 0.14 2.53
CA VAL A 166 0.07 1.17 1.88
C VAL A 166 0.76 1.67 0.61
N SER A 167 0.23 1.29 -0.56
CA SER A 167 0.64 1.85 -1.85
C SER A 167 -0.11 3.14 -2.15
N ALA A 168 0.59 4.22 -2.53
CA ALA A 168 -0.07 5.51 -2.73
C ALA A 168 0.48 6.33 -3.92
N GLN A 169 -0.39 7.22 -4.43
CA GLN A 169 -0.07 8.42 -5.19
C GLN A 169 -0.64 9.63 -4.43
N TRP A 170 0.08 10.07 -3.39
CA TRP A 170 -0.39 11.07 -2.45
C TRP A 170 0.27 12.42 -2.73
N PRO A 171 -0.50 13.46 -3.12
CA PRO A 171 0.06 14.72 -3.58
C PRO A 171 0.52 15.64 -2.44
N VAL A 172 1.45 16.53 -2.76
CA VAL A 172 2.10 17.45 -1.82
C VAL A 172 1.13 18.29 -1.01
N MET A 173 0.03 18.74 -1.60
CA MET A 173 -0.98 19.58 -0.92
C MET A 173 -1.66 18.90 0.28
N ARG A 174 -1.48 17.60 0.43
CA ARG A 174 -2.05 16.80 1.51
C ARG A 174 -1.00 15.95 2.22
N ILE A 175 0.28 16.26 2.06
CA ILE A 175 1.36 15.43 2.61
C ILE A 175 1.31 15.35 4.15
N ALA A 176 0.93 16.42 4.83
CA ALA A 176 0.71 16.41 6.27
C ALA A 176 -0.37 15.41 6.72
N HIS A 177 -1.38 15.16 5.84
CA HIS A 177 -2.36 14.10 6.12
C HIS A 177 -1.78 12.70 5.96
N TRP A 178 -0.89 12.50 4.98
CA TRP A 178 -0.18 11.24 4.77
C TRP A 178 0.63 10.88 6.01
N ASP A 179 1.50 11.80 6.46
CA ASP A 179 2.35 11.62 7.63
C ASP A 179 1.51 11.34 8.89
N THR A 180 0.48 12.15 9.12
CA THR A 180 -0.39 12.03 10.30
C THR A 180 -1.17 10.72 10.30
N LEU A 181 -1.72 10.32 9.15
CA LEU A 181 -2.57 9.13 9.07
C LEU A 181 -1.76 7.84 9.17
N LEU A 182 -0.58 7.74 8.54
CA LEU A 182 0.27 6.56 8.70
C LEU A 182 0.67 6.36 10.15
N ARG A 183 1.10 7.43 10.82
CA ARG A 183 1.47 7.38 12.23
C ARG A 183 0.27 7.07 13.12
N GLY A 184 -0.87 7.72 12.88
CA GLY A 184 -2.09 7.46 13.63
C GLY A 184 -2.56 6.01 13.50
N ARG A 185 -2.55 5.44 12.28
CA ARG A 185 -2.91 4.04 12.05
C ARG A 185 -1.93 3.08 12.71
N ALA A 186 -0.62 3.36 12.68
CA ALA A 186 0.37 2.53 13.34
C ALA A 186 0.12 2.43 14.86
N VAL A 187 -0.16 3.55 15.52
CA VAL A 187 -0.51 3.59 16.94
C VAL A 187 -1.84 2.88 17.23
N GLU A 188 -2.89 3.19 16.46
CA GLU A 188 -4.24 2.62 16.62
C GLU A 188 -4.22 1.08 16.47
N HIS A 189 -3.45 0.56 15.51
CA HIS A 189 -3.33 -0.87 15.24
C HIS A 189 -2.24 -1.56 16.06
N GLN A 190 -1.37 -0.82 16.72
CA GLN A 190 -0.16 -1.34 17.35
C GLN A 190 0.61 -2.25 16.37
N ALA A 191 0.85 -1.74 15.15
CA ALA A 191 1.43 -2.46 14.03
C ALA A 191 2.43 -1.59 13.28
N PHE A 192 3.35 -2.21 12.56
CA PHE A 192 4.20 -1.50 11.61
C PHE A 192 3.39 -1.09 10.39
N PHE A 193 3.58 0.15 9.93
CA PHE A 193 3.00 0.65 8.68
C PHE A 193 4.11 1.05 7.72
N LEU A 194 4.19 0.38 6.57
CA LEU A 194 5.06 0.74 5.47
C LEU A 194 4.23 1.41 4.38
N GLY A 195 4.49 2.68 4.11
CA GLY A 195 3.87 3.45 3.03
C GLY A 195 4.83 3.69 1.89
N ALA A 196 4.47 3.32 0.66
CA ALA A 196 5.17 3.70 -0.56
C ALA A 196 4.34 4.75 -1.31
N ASN A 197 4.87 5.97 -1.42
CA ASN A 197 4.30 7.03 -2.24
C ASN A 197 5.17 7.26 -3.48
N ARG A 198 4.60 7.79 -4.57
CA ARG A 198 5.38 8.17 -5.75
C ARG A 198 6.05 9.54 -5.60
N THR A 199 7.05 9.80 -6.44
CA THR A 199 7.60 11.14 -6.68
C THR A 199 7.15 11.69 -8.03
N GLY A 200 7.59 12.89 -8.37
CA GLY A 200 7.46 13.50 -9.70
C GLY A 200 6.24 14.41 -9.85
N ILE A 201 6.06 14.90 -11.07
CA ILE A 201 4.97 15.82 -11.43
C ILE A 201 4.09 15.17 -12.49
N GLU A 202 2.77 15.28 -12.33
CA GLU A 202 1.80 14.83 -13.32
C GLU A 202 0.87 15.96 -13.70
N LEU A 203 0.58 16.10 -15.00
CA LEU A 203 -0.36 17.09 -15.51
C LEU A 203 -1.79 16.54 -15.42
N MET A 204 -2.67 17.21 -14.69
CA MET A 204 -4.00 16.73 -14.37
C MET A 204 -5.10 17.59 -14.96
N GLY A 205 -6.14 16.90 -15.45
CA GLY A 205 -7.37 17.52 -15.96
C GLY A 205 -7.18 18.30 -17.26
N ARG A 206 -8.27 18.91 -17.76
CA ARG A 206 -8.27 19.68 -19.01
C ARG A 206 -7.37 20.92 -18.97
N GLN A 207 -7.14 21.48 -17.79
CA GLN A 207 -6.30 22.67 -17.58
C GLN A 207 -4.82 22.34 -17.42
N GLN A 208 -4.42 21.07 -17.54
CA GLN A 208 -3.04 20.61 -17.40
C GLN A 208 -2.36 21.18 -16.13
N LYS A 209 -3.07 21.16 -15.01
CA LYS A 209 -2.51 21.60 -13.72
C LYS A 209 -1.46 20.62 -13.25
N GLU A 210 -0.32 21.16 -12.88
CA GLU A 210 0.74 20.37 -12.24
C GLU A 210 0.31 19.87 -10.88
N LEU A 211 0.44 18.56 -10.69
CA LEU A 211 0.25 17.89 -9.43
C LEU A 211 1.59 17.27 -9.02
N LEU A 212 2.20 17.86 -8.00
CA LEU A 212 3.47 17.38 -7.43
C LEU A 212 3.21 16.24 -6.45
N PHE A 213 3.95 15.17 -6.62
CA PHE A 213 4.04 14.05 -5.68
C PHE A 213 5.41 14.08 -5.01
N PRO A 214 5.46 14.28 -3.70
CA PRO A 214 6.70 14.59 -3.00
C PRO A 214 7.47 13.37 -2.50
N GLY A 215 7.04 12.14 -2.82
CA GLY A 215 7.58 10.96 -2.16
C GLY A 215 7.11 10.88 -0.71
N HIS A 216 8.02 11.04 0.26
CA HIS A 216 7.74 10.82 1.68
C HIS A 216 7.25 9.41 2.00
N SER A 217 7.76 8.40 1.26
CA SER A 217 7.60 7.01 1.67
C SER A 217 8.19 6.82 3.05
N MET A 218 7.51 6.06 3.92
CA MET A 218 7.98 5.91 5.29
C MET A 218 7.62 4.57 5.91
N LEU A 219 8.43 4.15 6.88
CA LEU A 219 8.14 3.09 7.82
C LEU A 219 7.85 3.69 9.20
N VAL A 220 6.71 3.33 9.75
CA VAL A 220 6.26 3.78 11.08
C VAL A 220 6.17 2.58 12.03
N SER A 221 6.70 2.74 13.24
CA SER A 221 6.63 1.73 14.31
C SER A 221 5.26 1.67 14.97
N PRO A 222 4.94 0.61 15.72
CA PRO A 222 3.72 0.51 16.53
C PRO A 222 3.56 1.63 17.57
N HIS A 223 4.63 2.33 17.92
CA HIS A 223 4.63 3.51 18.80
C HIS A 223 4.34 4.83 18.06
N GLY A 224 4.19 4.79 16.73
CA GLY A 224 4.00 5.98 15.91
C GLY A 224 5.30 6.74 15.58
N GLU A 225 6.45 6.14 15.85
CA GLU A 225 7.75 6.68 15.51
C GLU A 225 8.07 6.40 14.04
N VAL A 226 8.62 7.39 13.35
CA VAL A 226 9.12 7.22 11.98
C VAL A 226 10.49 6.55 12.06
N LEU A 227 10.55 5.27 11.71
CA LEU A 227 11.79 4.49 11.73
C LEU A 227 12.68 4.80 10.51
N ALA A 228 12.06 5.08 9.37
CA ALA A 228 12.73 5.51 8.16
C ALA A 228 11.77 6.35 7.32
N GLN A 229 12.28 7.37 6.65
CA GLN A 229 11.53 8.22 5.74
C GLN A 229 12.41 8.65 4.56
N ALA A 230 11.88 8.51 3.36
CA ALA A 230 12.51 8.97 2.14
C ALA A 230 12.26 10.48 1.91
N GLY A 231 13.12 11.10 1.13
CA GLY A 231 13.00 12.50 0.71
C GLY A 231 11.99 12.70 -0.42
N SER A 232 12.30 13.63 -1.32
CA SER A 232 11.45 13.96 -2.48
C SER A 232 11.91 13.33 -3.79
N GLU A 233 13.09 12.72 -3.79
CA GLU A 233 13.70 12.11 -4.97
C GLU A 233 13.36 10.61 -5.10
N PRO A 234 13.54 10.00 -6.28
CA PRO A 234 13.48 8.55 -6.42
C PRO A 234 14.45 7.86 -5.46
N GLU A 235 13.95 6.92 -4.66
CA GLU A 235 14.74 6.30 -3.60
C GLU A 235 14.21 4.91 -3.25
N LEU A 236 15.12 3.98 -2.97
CA LEU A 236 14.83 2.72 -2.31
C LEU A 236 15.01 2.89 -0.80
N LEU A 237 13.93 3.14 -0.09
CA LEU A 237 13.91 3.24 1.36
C LEU A 237 13.99 1.84 1.96
N VAL A 238 15.09 1.50 2.58
CA VAL A 238 15.29 0.19 3.25
C VAL A 238 15.28 0.38 4.76
N ALA A 239 14.57 -0.48 5.47
CA ALA A 239 14.50 -0.46 6.91
C ALA A 239 14.34 -1.87 7.50
N GLU A 240 14.63 -2.00 8.78
CA GLU A 240 14.46 -3.24 9.54
C GLU A 240 13.30 -3.12 10.51
N ILE A 241 12.53 -4.19 10.64
CA ILE A 241 11.49 -4.32 11.67
C ILE A 241 11.76 -5.52 12.56
N ASP A 242 11.50 -5.31 13.86
CA ASP A 242 11.63 -6.33 14.89
C ASP A 242 10.27 -6.51 15.59
N PRO A 243 9.71 -7.73 15.63
CA PRO A 243 8.44 -7.99 16.28
C PRO A 243 8.48 -7.81 17.82
N GLU A 244 9.64 -7.88 18.46
CA GLU A 244 9.74 -7.84 19.92
C GLU A 244 9.16 -6.55 20.52
N ALA A 245 9.52 -5.39 19.95
CA ALA A 245 9.02 -4.09 20.41
C ALA A 245 7.49 -3.99 20.29
N MET A 246 6.91 -4.53 19.21
CA MET A 246 5.46 -4.57 19.02
C MET A 246 4.79 -5.52 20.02
N GLN A 247 5.36 -6.70 20.24
CA GLN A 247 4.83 -7.68 21.19
C GLN A 247 4.86 -7.15 22.62
N GLU A 248 5.93 -6.45 23.00
CA GLU A 248 6.04 -5.77 24.29
C GLU A 248 4.96 -4.70 24.45
N LEU A 249 4.75 -3.85 23.43
CA LEU A 249 3.69 -2.84 23.45
C LEU A 249 2.31 -3.49 23.63
N ARG A 250 2.00 -4.54 22.87
CA ARG A 250 0.69 -5.23 22.93
C ARG A 250 0.45 -5.91 24.26
N ARG A 251 1.53 -6.37 24.92
CA ARG A 251 1.45 -6.97 26.25
C ARG A 251 1.21 -5.93 27.34
N THR A 252 1.88 -4.79 27.28
CA THR A 252 1.80 -3.72 28.29
C THR A 252 0.59 -2.81 28.09
N LEU A 253 0.11 -2.67 26.85
CA LEU A 253 -1.07 -1.89 26.49
C LEU A 253 -2.04 -2.74 25.63
N PRO A 254 -2.88 -3.59 26.27
CA PRO A 254 -3.68 -4.59 25.56
C PRO A 254 -4.97 -4.01 24.97
N VAL A 255 -4.87 -3.02 24.07
CA VAL A 255 -6.00 -2.23 23.51
C VAL A 255 -7.10 -3.11 22.94
N ARG A 256 -6.76 -4.20 22.22
CA ARG A 256 -7.75 -5.11 21.62
C ARG A 256 -8.57 -5.86 22.68
N LYS A 257 -7.92 -6.27 23.75
CA LYS A 257 -8.60 -6.94 24.87
C LYS A 257 -9.55 -5.98 25.58
N ASP A 258 -9.10 -4.76 25.81
CA ASP A 258 -9.89 -3.73 26.48
C ASP A 258 -11.08 -3.30 25.62
N GLU A 259 -10.91 -3.20 24.30
CA GLU A 259 -12.01 -2.93 23.39
C GLU A 259 -13.07 -4.02 23.38
N ALA A 260 -12.66 -5.31 23.39
CA ALA A 260 -13.60 -6.44 23.45
C ALA A 260 -14.42 -6.42 24.74
N LEU A 261 -13.82 -6.04 25.88
CA LEU A 261 -14.53 -5.85 27.14
C LEU A 261 -15.54 -4.70 27.07
N GLY A 262 -15.18 -3.59 26.42
CA GLY A 262 -16.07 -2.45 26.22
C GLY A 262 -17.30 -2.78 25.36
N GLN A 263 -17.14 -3.62 24.33
CA GLN A 263 -18.25 -4.07 23.48
C GLN A 263 -19.22 -5.00 24.23
N GLY A 264 -18.72 -5.85 25.11
CA GLY A 264 -19.55 -6.70 25.99
C GLY A 264 -20.43 -5.88 26.94
N ALA A 265 -19.91 -4.77 27.47
CA ALA A 265 -20.66 -3.87 28.37
C ALA A 265 -21.76 -3.08 27.63
N ALA A 266 -21.56 -2.73 26.35
CA ALA A 266 -22.58 -2.04 25.55
C ALA A 266 -23.77 -2.94 25.16
N GLY A 267 -23.60 -4.28 25.19
CA GLY A 267 -24.67 -5.25 24.93
C GLY A 267 -25.53 -5.59 26.15
N ALA A 268 -25.09 -5.28 27.36
CA ALA A 268 -25.85 -5.46 28.58
C ALA A 268 -26.85 -4.30 28.71
N LYS A 269 -28.06 -4.45 28.12
CA LYS A 269 -29.20 -3.58 28.44
C LYS A 269 -29.46 -3.75 29.94
N GLY A 270 -29.38 -2.66 30.67
CA GLY A 270 -29.78 -2.63 32.08
C GLY A 270 -31.20 -3.17 32.25
N PRO A 271 -31.54 -3.68 33.45
CA PRO A 271 -32.88 -4.18 33.73
C PRO A 271 -33.92 -3.08 33.52
N ALA A 272 -35.05 -3.46 32.89
CA ALA A 272 -36.19 -2.60 32.64
C ALA A 272 -36.86 -2.14 33.93
#